data_afbcce057b4476a30c595ee282b5c1bd
#
_entry.id   afbcce057b4476a30c595ee282b5c1bd
#
_cell.length_a   1.000
_cell.length_b   1.000
_cell.length_c   1.000
_cell.angle_alpha   90.00
_cell.angle_beta   90.00
_cell.angle_gamma   90.00
#
_symmetry.space_group_name_H-M   'P 1'
#
loop_
_entity.id
_entity.type
_entity.pdbx_description
1 polymer ?
#
loop_
_entity_poly.entity_id
_entity_poly.type
_entity_poly.pdbx_seq_one_letter_code
_entity_poly.pdbx_strand_id
1 'polypeptide(L)'
;MKYIALLIALFVAADASASAKGAYELYQKDKSKTRDKKIAHELIEGNYYFSAIPYINTYLENNNEIDAELESDIETLVIKTGTMAVLNLDEKRLEGFNIPSISLILGTRLFNKDQNAKAYEILSRIPETHQFSGEAALIKGTIRNMERKNIEALNLYQSCVNKSTALESSANGDKLKRYYNYLKETCIIRTARIKIEEKKYEEALAIYEQIDKRSYKWPYILMDQAWANYYLKDYNRALGLTVTYKAPLLQSYFFPEAEVLMALSYYNLCLWDDSMKVVDHFYDVYQPKAQALKDILGKNKASHTYFLDLYYADTETRENLNPFIRNLITQTRKQVKFNLDLASLKAAKDELGLLKRLKNKNDFTEGLEANLGSTIGFISAKINFYIKKEIFTFINEIHKHSFSMFNLKLELLSKKRDEIYNAKALAEAPRQRGSDSNVNRKSNQYFFDFNGSFWADELGDYSFGLQSSCKDTTKVANK
;
A
#
# COMPACT_ATOMS: atom_id res chain seq x y z
N MET A 1 35.00 19.30 -3.47
CA MET A 1 33.55 19.01 -3.18
C MET A 1 33.07 19.59 -1.83
N LYS A 2 33.79 19.50 -0.70
CA LYS A 2 33.35 20.08 0.59
C LYS A 2 33.15 21.60 0.56
N TYR A 3 33.99 22.36 -0.14
CA TYR A 3 33.89 23.82 -0.23
C TYR A 3 32.75 24.31 -1.12
N ILE A 4 32.38 23.57 -2.17
CA ILE A 4 31.24 23.89 -3.03
C ILE A 4 29.91 23.65 -2.28
N ALA A 5 29.82 22.55 -1.51
CA ALA A 5 28.66 22.28 -0.67
C ALA A 5 28.50 23.31 0.46
N LEU A 6 29.60 23.85 1.00
CA LEU A 6 29.59 24.91 2.02
C LEU A 6 29.15 26.26 1.43
N LEU A 7 29.61 26.59 0.19
CA LEU A 7 29.20 27.80 -0.53
C LEU A 7 27.70 27.76 -0.90
N ILE A 8 27.19 26.65 -1.40
CA ILE A 8 25.78 26.47 -1.72
C ILE A 8 24.92 26.58 -0.45
N ALA A 9 25.35 25.97 0.66
CA ALA A 9 24.66 26.07 1.94
C ALA A 9 24.66 27.51 2.51
N LEU A 10 25.70 28.31 2.26
CA LEU A 10 25.77 29.72 2.66
C LEU A 10 24.86 30.61 1.82
N PHE A 11 24.73 30.36 0.51
CA PHE A 11 23.82 31.09 -0.37
C PHE A 11 22.36 30.82 -0.01
N VAL A 12 21.98 29.55 0.17
CA VAL A 12 20.61 29.16 0.58
C VAL A 12 20.25 29.75 1.96
N ALA A 13 21.20 29.83 2.89
CA ALA A 13 20.95 30.42 4.22
C ALA A 13 20.81 31.96 4.16
N ALA A 14 21.47 32.63 3.23
CA ALA A 14 21.36 34.09 3.04
C ALA A 14 20.00 34.47 2.45
N ASP A 15 19.54 33.74 1.42
CA ASP A 15 18.23 33.97 0.79
C ASP A 15 17.08 33.68 1.77
N ALA A 16 17.15 32.58 2.51
CA ALA A 16 16.16 32.22 3.53
C ALA A 16 16.03 33.30 4.63
N SER A 17 17.16 33.89 5.07
CA SER A 17 17.14 34.98 6.07
C SER A 17 16.53 36.26 5.52
N ALA A 18 16.73 36.57 4.22
CA ALA A 18 16.15 37.73 3.57
C ALA A 18 14.65 37.61 3.43
N SER A 19 14.14 36.44 2.99
CA SER A 19 12.71 36.18 2.81
C SER A 19 11.96 36.15 4.15
N ALA A 20 12.53 35.57 5.22
CA ALA A 20 11.91 35.62 6.55
C ALA A 20 11.81 37.08 7.06
N LYS A 21 12.78 37.97 6.73
CA LYS A 21 12.73 39.36 7.05
C LYS A 21 11.68 40.09 6.21
N GLY A 22 11.59 39.84 4.93
CA GLY A 22 10.57 40.40 4.02
C GLY A 22 9.15 40.06 4.50
N ALA A 23 8.91 38.78 4.83
CA ALA A 23 7.64 38.33 5.41
C ALA A 23 7.30 39.03 6.71
N TYR A 24 8.29 39.25 7.60
CA TYR A 24 8.08 40.01 8.85
C TYR A 24 7.73 41.49 8.61
N GLU A 25 8.38 42.13 7.63
CA GLU A 25 8.07 43.52 7.25
C GLU A 25 6.65 43.66 6.72
N LEU A 26 6.20 42.73 5.90
CA LEU A 26 4.81 42.64 5.43
C LEU A 26 3.84 42.40 6.59
N TYR A 27 4.18 41.50 7.50
CA TYR A 27 3.38 41.23 8.70
C TYR A 27 3.13 42.47 9.54
N GLN A 28 4.16 43.30 9.70
CA GLN A 28 4.07 44.54 10.52
C GLN A 28 3.38 45.70 9.79
N LYS A 29 3.70 45.90 8.49
CA LYS A 29 3.36 47.15 7.79
C LYS A 29 2.17 47.03 6.86
N ASP A 30 1.96 45.88 6.23
CA ASP A 30 0.89 45.69 5.26
C ASP A 30 -0.46 45.50 5.98
N LYS A 31 -1.46 46.35 5.63
CA LYS A 31 -2.84 46.28 6.09
C LYS A 31 -3.80 45.87 4.99
N SER A 32 -3.27 45.51 3.82
CA SER A 32 -4.11 45.14 2.66
C SER A 32 -4.79 43.78 2.88
N LYS A 33 -5.88 43.54 2.17
CA LYS A 33 -6.57 42.23 2.14
C LYS A 33 -5.69 41.11 1.60
N THR A 34 -4.63 41.45 0.82
CA THR A 34 -3.70 40.51 0.21
C THR A 34 -2.45 40.26 1.05
N ARG A 35 -2.37 40.84 2.27
CA ARG A 35 -1.21 40.72 3.18
C ARG A 35 -0.79 39.27 3.37
N ASP A 36 -1.73 38.40 3.72
CA ASP A 36 -1.41 37.02 4.05
C ASP A 36 -0.96 36.22 2.83
N LYS A 37 -1.49 36.53 1.63
CA LYS A 37 -0.99 35.98 0.37
C LYS A 37 0.47 36.39 0.12
N LYS A 38 0.80 37.67 0.30
CA LYS A 38 2.18 38.19 0.11
C LYS A 38 3.15 37.59 1.13
N ILE A 39 2.73 37.45 2.39
CA ILE A 39 3.55 36.79 3.43
C ILE A 39 3.82 35.35 3.04
N ALA A 40 2.80 34.63 2.57
CA ALA A 40 2.98 33.24 2.13
C ALA A 40 3.94 33.14 0.96
N HIS A 41 3.81 34.02 -0.04
CA HIS A 41 4.71 34.07 -1.21
C HIS A 41 6.17 34.25 -0.77
N GLU A 42 6.47 35.25 0.07
CA GLU A 42 7.81 35.48 0.63
C GLU A 42 8.35 34.26 1.40
N LEU A 43 7.50 33.58 2.17
CA LEU A 43 7.90 32.38 2.89
C LEU A 43 8.22 31.23 1.94
N ILE A 44 7.46 31.07 0.85
CA ILE A 44 7.69 30.05 -0.18
C ILE A 44 9.01 30.29 -0.89
N GLU A 45 9.29 31.52 -1.29
CA GLU A 45 10.57 31.92 -1.90
C GLU A 45 11.76 31.63 -0.96
N GLY A 46 11.56 31.81 0.36
CA GLY A 46 12.53 31.47 1.40
C GLY A 46 12.65 29.99 1.73
N ASN A 47 11.92 29.10 1.06
CA ASN A 47 11.82 27.66 1.35
C ASN A 47 11.17 27.33 2.71
N TYR A 48 10.32 28.22 3.25
CA TYR A 48 9.54 28.02 4.45
C TYR A 48 8.12 27.53 4.11
N TYR A 49 8.04 26.38 3.48
CA TYR A 49 6.81 25.86 2.87
C TYR A 49 5.71 25.53 3.89
N PHE A 50 6.05 24.86 4.99
CA PHE A 50 5.05 24.55 6.02
C PHE A 50 4.60 25.78 6.78
N SER A 51 5.50 26.74 6.98
CA SER A 51 5.21 28.03 7.63
C SER A 51 4.30 28.92 6.76
N ALA A 52 4.31 28.77 5.44
CA ALA A 52 3.43 29.50 4.51
C ALA A 52 1.97 29.03 4.55
N ILE A 53 1.71 27.73 4.88
CA ILE A 53 0.38 27.13 4.82
C ILE A 53 -0.68 27.88 5.64
N PRO A 54 -0.45 28.29 6.91
CA PRO A 54 -1.44 29.04 7.66
C PRO A 54 -1.85 30.35 7.01
N TYR A 55 -0.91 31.07 6.38
CA TYR A 55 -1.18 32.35 5.69
C TYR A 55 -2.01 32.15 4.42
N ILE A 56 -1.71 31.10 3.62
CA ILE A 56 -2.55 30.73 2.47
C ILE A 56 -3.98 30.38 2.93
N ASN A 57 -4.10 29.61 4.00
CA ASN A 57 -5.41 29.25 4.53
C ASN A 57 -6.19 30.47 5.00
N THR A 58 -5.57 31.37 5.76
CA THR A 58 -6.19 32.61 6.23
C THR A 58 -6.60 33.53 5.06
N TYR A 59 -5.75 33.64 4.04
CA TYR A 59 -6.09 34.38 2.85
C TYR A 59 -7.34 33.79 2.15
N LEU A 60 -7.36 32.48 1.93
CA LEU A 60 -8.46 31.79 1.28
C LEU A 60 -9.75 31.77 2.10
N GLU A 61 -9.67 31.85 3.44
CA GLU A 61 -10.84 32.00 4.32
C GLU A 61 -11.54 33.34 4.12
N ASN A 62 -10.75 34.39 3.87
CA ASN A 62 -11.25 35.77 3.79
C ASN A 62 -11.44 36.28 2.37
N ASN A 63 -10.94 35.58 1.35
CA ASN A 63 -10.97 36.01 -0.05
C ASN A 63 -11.36 34.85 -0.95
N ASN A 64 -12.09 35.16 -2.04
CA ASN A 64 -12.49 34.20 -3.07
C ASN A 64 -11.68 34.35 -4.37
N GLU A 65 -10.76 35.33 -4.44
CA GLU A 65 -9.96 35.58 -5.64
C GLU A 65 -8.78 34.59 -5.69
N ILE A 66 -8.73 33.86 -6.78
CA ILE A 66 -7.63 32.93 -7.11
C ILE A 66 -6.99 33.46 -8.39
N ASP A 67 -5.77 33.96 -8.28
CA ASP A 67 -4.97 34.40 -9.40
C ASP A 67 -3.82 33.42 -9.69
N ALA A 68 -3.15 33.62 -10.81
CA ALA A 68 -2.09 32.73 -11.29
C ALA A 68 -0.89 32.61 -10.32
N GLU A 69 -0.57 33.66 -9.56
CA GLU A 69 0.50 33.65 -8.55
C GLU A 69 0.12 32.73 -7.40
N LEU A 70 -1.11 32.86 -6.87
CA LEU A 70 -1.61 32.00 -5.80
C LEU A 70 -1.70 30.53 -6.26
N GLU A 71 -2.12 30.27 -7.50
CA GLU A 71 -2.12 28.92 -8.07
C GLU A 71 -0.72 28.33 -8.11
N SER A 72 0.28 29.11 -8.55
CA SER A 72 1.69 28.68 -8.57
C SER A 72 2.24 28.39 -7.17
N ASP A 73 1.92 29.26 -6.20
CA ASP A 73 2.32 29.10 -4.80
C ASP A 73 1.73 27.83 -4.20
N ILE A 74 0.42 27.58 -4.41
CA ILE A 74 -0.25 26.38 -3.92
C ILE A 74 0.31 25.13 -4.60
N GLU A 75 0.58 25.14 -5.89
CA GLU A 75 1.19 24.01 -6.57
C GLU A 75 2.57 23.69 -5.99
N THR A 76 3.38 24.72 -5.75
CA THR A 76 4.68 24.59 -5.09
C THR A 76 4.53 23.99 -3.69
N LEU A 77 3.59 24.48 -2.88
CA LEU A 77 3.32 23.95 -1.56
C LEU A 77 2.88 22.47 -1.61
N VAL A 78 1.99 22.10 -2.54
CA VAL A 78 1.55 20.70 -2.71
C VAL A 78 2.72 19.80 -3.09
N ILE A 79 3.60 20.23 -3.97
CA ILE A 79 4.79 19.46 -4.37
C ILE A 79 5.75 19.28 -3.18
N LYS A 80 5.92 20.28 -2.34
CA LYS A 80 6.91 20.29 -1.23
C LYS A 80 6.37 19.67 0.05
N THR A 81 5.10 19.91 0.39
CA THR A 81 4.49 19.49 1.66
C THR A 81 3.44 18.38 1.50
N GLY A 82 3.14 17.98 0.26
CA GLY A 82 2.11 17.00 -0.05
C GLY A 82 0.71 17.51 0.28
N THR A 83 -0.16 16.62 0.73
CA THR A 83 -1.54 16.96 1.07
C THR A 83 -1.68 17.92 2.26
N MET A 84 -0.58 18.20 2.99
CA MET A 84 -0.60 19.15 4.13
C MET A 84 -0.94 20.56 3.68
N ALA A 85 -0.50 20.98 2.47
CA ALA A 85 -0.78 22.29 1.90
C ALA A 85 -2.28 22.66 1.92
N VAL A 86 -3.15 21.67 1.70
CA VAL A 86 -4.59 21.86 1.49
C VAL A 86 -5.45 21.04 2.45
N LEU A 87 -4.86 20.57 3.56
CA LEU A 87 -5.54 19.67 4.49
C LEU A 87 -6.81 20.32 5.09
N ASN A 88 -6.72 21.58 5.47
CA ASN A 88 -7.78 22.34 6.16
C ASN A 88 -8.77 23.01 5.19
N LEU A 89 -8.49 22.97 3.89
CA LEU A 89 -9.41 23.55 2.89
C LEU A 89 -10.58 22.60 2.62
N ASP A 90 -11.78 23.15 2.62
CA ASP A 90 -12.99 22.41 2.25
C ASP A 90 -13.04 22.11 0.76
N GLU A 91 -13.93 21.19 0.37
CA GLU A 91 -14.06 20.73 -1.01
C GLU A 91 -14.49 21.86 -1.95
N LYS A 92 -15.39 22.74 -1.50
CA LYS A 92 -15.91 23.85 -2.30
C LYS A 92 -14.79 24.83 -2.68
N ARG A 93 -13.88 25.10 -1.75
CA ARG A 93 -12.70 25.94 -2.04
C ARG A 93 -11.73 25.27 -2.99
N LEU A 94 -11.46 23.97 -2.78
CA LEU A 94 -10.58 23.20 -3.67
C LEU A 94 -11.13 23.11 -5.11
N GLU A 95 -12.46 23.10 -5.28
CA GLU A 95 -13.10 23.10 -6.61
C GLU A 95 -12.84 24.38 -7.42
N GLY A 96 -12.55 25.49 -6.74
CA GLY A 96 -12.23 26.77 -7.35
C GLY A 96 -10.87 26.82 -8.06
N PHE A 97 -9.96 25.86 -7.75
CA PHE A 97 -8.65 25.81 -8.36
C PHE A 97 -8.64 25.00 -9.65
N ASN A 98 -7.96 25.53 -10.68
CA ASN A 98 -7.76 24.82 -11.94
C ASN A 98 -6.35 24.23 -12.02
N ILE A 99 -5.88 23.63 -10.93
CA ILE A 99 -4.54 23.05 -10.79
C ILE A 99 -4.64 21.52 -10.80
N PRO A 100 -3.89 20.81 -11.66
CA PRO A 100 -3.95 19.34 -11.74
C PRO A 100 -3.64 18.62 -10.44
N SER A 101 -2.71 19.11 -9.62
CA SER A 101 -2.37 18.55 -8.32
C SER A 101 -3.55 18.66 -7.33
N ILE A 102 -4.26 19.80 -7.34
CA ILE A 102 -5.48 19.99 -6.54
C ILE A 102 -6.60 19.09 -7.02
N SER A 103 -6.79 18.99 -8.34
CA SER A 103 -7.79 18.08 -8.92
C SER A 103 -7.53 16.62 -8.53
N LEU A 104 -6.27 16.18 -8.47
CA LEU A 104 -5.91 14.83 -8.00
C LEU A 104 -6.24 14.65 -6.51
N ILE A 105 -5.87 15.63 -5.66
CA ILE A 105 -6.13 15.57 -4.21
C ILE A 105 -7.63 15.57 -3.94
N LEU A 106 -8.36 16.49 -4.55
CA LEU A 106 -9.83 16.60 -4.38
C LEU A 106 -10.54 15.36 -4.91
N GLY A 107 -10.21 14.92 -6.13
CA GLY A 107 -10.77 13.70 -6.70
C GLY A 107 -10.53 12.47 -5.83
N THR A 108 -9.31 12.32 -5.28
CA THR A 108 -8.98 11.25 -4.34
C THR A 108 -9.76 11.37 -3.03
N ARG A 109 -9.94 12.60 -2.50
CA ARG A 109 -10.73 12.87 -1.28
C ARG A 109 -12.20 12.50 -1.48
N LEU A 110 -12.80 12.90 -2.60
CA LEU A 110 -14.17 12.58 -2.97
C LEU A 110 -14.37 11.07 -3.18
N PHE A 111 -13.42 10.41 -3.86
CA PHE A 111 -13.43 8.96 -4.02
C PHE A 111 -13.42 8.23 -2.67
N ASN A 112 -12.57 8.66 -1.72
CA ASN A 112 -12.53 8.07 -0.37
C ASN A 112 -13.79 8.33 0.48
N LYS A 113 -14.66 9.26 0.04
CA LYS A 113 -15.98 9.55 0.64
C LYS A 113 -17.13 8.91 -0.14
N ASP A 114 -16.84 7.98 -1.04
CA ASP A 114 -17.80 7.30 -1.92
C ASP A 114 -18.59 8.24 -2.87
N GLN A 115 -18.11 9.50 -3.07
CA GLN A 115 -18.67 10.47 -4.00
C GLN A 115 -18.13 10.24 -5.42
N ASN A 116 -18.32 9.05 -5.96
CA ASN A 116 -17.64 8.53 -7.15
C ASN A 116 -17.90 9.36 -8.42
N ALA A 117 -19.16 9.81 -8.65
CA ALA A 117 -19.49 10.61 -9.83
C ALA A 117 -18.72 11.94 -9.85
N LYS A 118 -18.72 12.65 -8.71
CA LYS A 118 -18.01 13.92 -8.57
C LYS A 118 -16.49 13.74 -8.62
N ALA A 119 -15.98 12.67 -8.00
CA ALA A 119 -14.55 12.31 -8.08
C ALA A 119 -14.11 12.09 -9.53
N TYR A 120 -14.91 11.37 -10.32
CA TYR A 120 -14.63 11.13 -11.73
C TYR A 120 -14.58 12.42 -12.55
N GLU A 121 -15.54 13.33 -12.34
CA GLU A 121 -15.61 14.65 -12.99
C GLU A 121 -14.34 15.46 -12.69
N ILE A 122 -14.00 15.62 -11.40
CA ILE A 122 -12.83 16.40 -10.97
C ILE A 122 -11.53 15.81 -11.53
N LEU A 123 -11.36 14.48 -11.48
CA LEU A 123 -10.18 13.82 -12.04
C LEU A 123 -10.08 13.95 -13.57
N SER A 124 -11.20 14.17 -14.25
CA SER A 124 -11.23 14.38 -15.70
C SER A 124 -10.76 15.78 -16.12
N ARG A 125 -10.59 16.72 -15.19
CA ARG A 125 -9.97 18.03 -15.44
C ARG A 125 -8.46 17.95 -15.61
N ILE A 126 -7.84 16.83 -15.17
CA ILE A 126 -6.38 16.64 -15.30
C ILE A 126 -6.03 16.36 -16.78
N PRO A 127 -5.18 17.18 -17.41
CA PRO A 127 -4.79 16.98 -18.80
C PRO A 127 -4.12 15.64 -19.04
N GLU A 128 -4.37 15.03 -20.19
CA GLU A 128 -3.83 13.73 -20.59
C GLU A 128 -2.28 13.68 -20.59
N THR A 129 -1.64 14.81 -20.85
CA THR A 129 -0.17 14.96 -20.90
C THR A 129 0.45 15.24 -19.54
N HIS A 130 -0.37 15.51 -18.52
CA HIS A 130 0.13 15.88 -17.20
C HIS A 130 0.71 14.68 -16.46
N GLN A 131 1.72 14.91 -15.60
CA GLN A 131 2.39 13.87 -14.80
C GLN A 131 1.44 13.06 -13.91
N PHE A 132 0.30 13.62 -13.49
CA PHE A 132 -0.72 12.94 -12.68
C PHE A 132 -1.80 12.24 -13.49
N SER A 133 -1.69 12.21 -14.80
CA SER A 133 -2.70 11.58 -15.67
C SER A 133 -2.80 10.06 -15.47
N GLY A 134 -1.69 9.42 -15.07
CA GLY A 134 -1.66 7.99 -14.74
C GLY A 134 -2.47 7.66 -13.48
N GLU A 135 -2.28 8.44 -12.40
CA GLU A 135 -3.02 8.31 -11.15
C GLU A 135 -4.50 8.61 -11.35
N ALA A 136 -4.82 9.66 -12.11
CA ALA A 136 -6.20 9.99 -12.44
C ALA A 136 -6.88 8.84 -13.19
N ALA A 137 -6.19 8.24 -14.17
CA ALA A 137 -6.70 7.09 -14.92
C ALA A 137 -6.90 5.86 -14.01
N LEU A 138 -5.99 5.59 -13.07
CA LEU A 138 -6.13 4.51 -12.09
C LEU A 138 -7.39 4.69 -11.22
N ILE A 139 -7.62 5.88 -10.67
CA ILE A 139 -8.77 6.13 -9.80
C ILE A 139 -10.06 6.10 -10.62
N LYS A 140 -10.10 6.75 -11.79
CA LYS A 140 -11.25 6.70 -12.70
C LYS A 140 -11.59 5.26 -13.13
N GLY A 141 -10.56 4.45 -13.44
CA GLY A 141 -10.74 3.03 -13.74
C GLY A 141 -11.33 2.24 -12.56
N THR A 142 -10.88 2.55 -11.34
CA THR A 142 -11.42 1.92 -10.12
C THR A 142 -12.90 2.30 -9.92
N ILE A 143 -13.28 3.55 -10.14
CA ILE A 143 -14.68 4.00 -10.09
C ILE A 143 -15.53 3.22 -11.11
N ARG A 144 -15.07 3.09 -12.36
CA ARG A 144 -15.80 2.36 -13.40
C ARG A 144 -15.94 0.87 -13.08
N ASN A 145 -14.90 0.25 -12.52
CA ASN A 145 -14.99 -1.15 -12.06
C ASN A 145 -16.02 -1.31 -10.92
N MET A 146 -16.06 -0.40 -9.95
CA MET A 146 -17.08 -0.40 -8.89
C MET A 146 -18.51 -0.26 -9.45
N GLU A 147 -18.67 0.50 -10.54
CA GLU A 147 -19.94 0.64 -11.28
C GLU A 147 -20.25 -0.58 -12.21
N ARG A 148 -19.42 -1.62 -12.20
CA ARG A 148 -19.52 -2.79 -13.09
C ARG A 148 -19.35 -2.47 -14.59
N LYS A 149 -18.74 -1.34 -14.91
CA LYS A 149 -18.41 -0.91 -16.28
C LYS A 149 -17.00 -1.39 -16.65
N ASN A 150 -16.83 -2.71 -16.71
CA ASN A 150 -15.50 -3.35 -16.83
C ASN A 150 -14.75 -2.93 -18.10
N ILE A 151 -15.44 -2.74 -19.23
CA ILE A 151 -14.79 -2.32 -20.49
C ILE A 151 -14.18 -0.93 -20.35
N GLU A 152 -14.90 0.03 -19.77
CA GLU A 152 -14.38 1.38 -19.51
C GLU A 152 -13.22 1.34 -18.51
N ALA A 153 -13.35 0.52 -17.46
CA ALA A 153 -12.29 0.33 -16.47
C ALA A 153 -10.99 -0.21 -17.09
N LEU A 154 -11.09 -1.24 -17.95
CA LEU A 154 -9.95 -1.83 -18.66
C LEU A 154 -9.25 -0.81 -19.56
N ASN A 155 -10.02 0.00 -20.30
CA ASN A 155 -9.46 1.07 -21.14
C ASN A 155 -8.72 2.12 -20.30
N LEU A 156 -9.25 2.50 -19.15
CA LEU A 156 -8.61 3.45 -18.23
C LEU A 156 -7.35 2.87 -17.58
N TYR A 157 -7.35 1.58 -17.21
CA TYR A 157 -6.15 0.92 -16.70
C TYR A 157 -5.08 0.77 -17.78
N GLN A 158 -5.46 0.47 -19.02
CA GLN A 158 -4.51 0.46 -20.14
C GLN A 158 -3.91 1.85 -20.39
N SER A 159 -4.74 2.91 -20.33
CA SER A 159 -4.27 4.29 -20.40
C SER A 159 -3.26 4.60 -19.27
N CYS A 160 -3.56 4.16 -18.03
CA CYS A 160 -2.64 4.28 -16.90
C CYS A 160 -1.29 3.58 -17.18
N VAL A 161 -1.31 2.35 -17.69
CA VAL A 161 -0.09 1.60 -18.03
C VAL A 161 0.75 2.36 -19.05
N ASN A 162 0.12 2.82 -20.15
CA ASN A 162 0.81 3.54 -21.22
C ASN A 162 1.44 4.83 -20.73
N LYS A 163 0.70 5.64 -19.96
CA LYS A 163 1.17 6.92 -19.39
C LYS A 163 2.30 6.70 -18.39
N SER A 164 2.15 5.74 -17.49
CA SER A 164 3.19 5.43 -16.51
C SER A 164 4.47 4.92 -17.18
N THR A 165 4.38 4.14 -18.26
CA THR A 165 5.53 3.68 -19.04
C THR A 165 6.26 4.86 -19.72
N ALA A 166 5.52 5.78 -20.32
CA ALA A 166 6.10 6.97 -20.94
C ALA A 166 6.80 7.86 -19.91
N LEU A 167 6.15 8.09 -18.76
CA LEU A 167 6.71 8.88 -17.66
C LEU A 167 7.91 8.20 -17.00
N GLU A 168 7.91 6.87 -16.86
CA GLU A 168 9.05 6.09 -16.36
C GLU A 168 10.28 6.29 -17.25
N SER A 169 10.08 6.24 -18.57
CA SER A 169 11.15 6.38 -19.55
C SER A 169 11.76 7.78 -19.58
N SER A 170 10.97 8.83 -19.33
CA SER A 170 11.41 10.24 -19.32
C SER A 170 11.84 10.74 -17.94
N ALA A 171 11.63 9.95 -16.89
CA ALA A 171 11.88 10.37 -15.50
C ALA A 171 13.36 10.55 -15.19
N ASN A 172 13.68 11.67 -14.54
CA ASN A 172 15.01 11.95 -14.01
C ASN A 172 15.15 11.39 -12.59
N GLY A 173 16.00 10.39 -12.44
CA GLY A 173 16.35 9.78 -11.16
C GLY A 173 15.52 8.54 -10.78
N ASP A 174 16.17 7.62 -10.05
CA ASP A 174 15.66 6.29 -9.73
C ASP A 174 14.39 6.29 -8.87
N LYS A 175 14.21 7.32 -8.02
CA LYS A 175 13.04 7.42 -7.15
C LYS A 175 11.76 7.60 -7.97
N LEU A 176 11.81 8.47 -8.98
CA LEU A 176 10.67 8.78 -9.83
C LEU A 176 10.39 7.62 -10.80
N LYS A 177 11.42 6.99 -11.36
CA LYS A 177 11.29 5.77 -12.16
C LYS A 177 10.59 4.66 -11.38
N ARG A 178 11.03 4.39 -10.15
CA ARG A 178 10.38 3.40 -9.27
C ARG A 178 8.93 3.73 -8.97
N TYR A 179 8.60 5.01 -8.81
CA TYR A 179 7.23 5.44 -8.59
C TYR A 179 6.32 5.14 -9.80
N TYR A 180 6.76 5.52 -11.01
CA TYR A 180 5.98 5.24 -12.22
C TYR A 180 5.90 3.74 -12.53
N ASN A 181 6.96 2.97 -12.28
CA ASN A 181 6.88 1.52 -12.37
C ASN A 181 5.86 0.93 -11.38
N TYR A 182 5.85 1.40 -10.14
CA TYR A 182 4.85 1.00 -9.14
C TYR A 182 3.42 1.32 -9.59
N LEU A 183 3.18 2.47 -10.21
CA LEU A 183 1.87 2.87 -10.74
C LEU A 183 1.46 1.98 -11.92
N LYS A 184 2.37 1.76 -12.88
CA LYS A 184 2.19 0.84 -14.00
C LYS A 184 1.76 -0.55 -13.54
N GLU A 185 2.54 -1.16 -12.65
CA GLU A 185 2.24 -2.48 -12.10
C GLU A 185 0.90 -2.51 -11.36
N THR A 186 0.55 -1.42 -10.65
CA THR A 186 -0.76 -1.32 -10.00
C THR A 186 -1.90 -1.42 -11.02
N CYS A 187 -1.78 -0.75 -12.17
CA CYS A 187 -2.79 -0.78 -13.22
C CYS A 187 -2.87 -2.16 -13.91
N ILE A 188 -1.73 -2.82 -14.14
CA ILE A 188 -1.67 -4.21 -14.64
C ILE A 188 -2.41 -5.15 -13.67
N ILE A 189 -2.15 -5.05 -12.37
CA ILE A 189 -2.80 -5.88 -11.35
C ILE A 189 -4.32 -5.63 -11.32
N ARG A 190 -4.77 -4.38 -11.46
CA ARG A 190 -6.20 -4.06 -11.53
C ARG A 190 -6.86 -4.69 -12.76
N THR A 191 -6.18 -4.68 -13.91
CA THR A 191 -6.64 -5.38 -15.12
C THR A 191 -6.79 -6.88 -14.88
N ALA A 192 -5.78 -7.53 -14.28
CA ALA A 192 -5.84 -8.96 -13.97
C ALA A 192 -7.00 -9.30 -13.01
N ARG A 193 -7.25 -8.46 -11.99
CA ARG A 193 -8.35 -8.66 -11.04
C ARG A 193 -9.72 -8.57 -11.70
N ILE A 194 -9.93 -7.69 -12.68
CA ILE A 194 -11.17 -7.70 -13.48
C ILE A 194 -11.33 -9.05 -14.20
N LYS A 195 -10.24 -9.63 -14.74
CA LYS A 195 -10.31 -10.94 -15.38
C LYS A 195 -10.68 -12.06 -14.39
N ILE A 196 -10.21 -11.99 -13.16
CA ILE A 196 -10.65 -12.91 -12.08
C ILE A 196 -12.15 -12.73 -11.77
N GLU A 197 -12.65 -11.50 -11.67
CA GLU A 197 -14.07 -11.21 -11.46
C GLU A 197 -14.94 -11.75 -12.62
N GLU A 198 -14.42 -11.71 -13.85
CA GLU A 198 -15.04 -12.28 -15.05
C GLU A 198 -14.87 -13.82 -15.15
N LYS A 199 -14.21 -14.45 -14.18
CA LYS A 199 -13.84 -15.88 -14.17
C LYS A 199 -12.94 -16.32 -15.34
N LYS A 200 -12.19 -15.38 -15.92
CA LYS A 200 -11.20 -15.61 -16.98
C LYS A 200 -9.82 -15.80 -16.35
N TYR A 201 -9.67 -16.90 -15.62
CA TYR A 201 -8.52 -17.12 -14.75
C TYR A 201 -7.20 -17.27 -15.51
N GLU A 202 -7.20 -17.93 -16.68
CA GLU A 202 -6.02 -18.08 -17.53
C GLU A 202 -5.55 -16.72 -18.07
N GLU A 203 -6.50 -15.85 -18.50
CA GLU A 203 -6.15 -14.51 -18.95
C GLU A 203 -5.55 -13.69 -17.78
N ALA A 204 -6.10 -13.82 -16.56
CA ALA A 204 -5.57 -13.16 -15.38
C ALA A 204 -4.15 -13.61 -15.05
N LEU A 205 -3.88 -14.93 -15.10
CA LEU A 205 -2.55 -15.49 -14.88
C LEU A 205 -1.53 -14.95 -15.89
N ALA A 206 -1.88 -14.91 -17.18
CA ALA A 206 -1.02 -14.36 -18.23
C ALA A 206 -0.70 -12.87 -18.02
N ILE A 207 -1.65 -12.09 -17.45
CA ILE A 207 -1.42 -10.69 -17.12
C ILE A 207 -0.48 -10.58 -15.91
N TYR A 208 -0.63 -11.41 -14.87
CA TYR A 208 0.27 -11.40 -13.71
C TYR A 208 1.71 -11.79 -14.07
N GLU A 209 1.94 -12.62 -15.10
CA GLU A 209 3.29 -12.96 -15.59
C GLU A 209 4.08 -11.73 -16.10
N GLN A 210 3.42 -10.59 -16.37
CA GLN A 210 4.09 -9.34 -16.75
C GLN A 210 4.76 -8.63 -15.56
N ILE A 211 4.51 -9.05 -14.33
CA ILE A 211 5.10 -8.47 -13.11
C ILE A 211 6.39 -9.22 -12.77
N ASP A 212 7.50 -8.51 -12.76
CA ASP A 212 8.82 -9.09 -12.43
C ASP A 212 8.83 -9.63 -10.99
N LYS A 213 9.43 -10.80 -10.77
CA LYS A 213 9.58 -11.43 -9.45
C LYS A 213 10.34 -10.54 -8.45
N ARG A 214 11.15 -9.59 -8.93
CA ARG A 214 11.85 -8.59 -8.09
C ARG A 214 10.98 -7.40 -7.74
N SER A 215 9.77 -7.31 -8.31
CA SER A 215 8.83 -6.24 -7.99
C SER A 215 8.41 -6.30 -6.53
N TYR A 216 8.26 -5.13 -5.93
CA TYR A 216 7.63 -4.98 -4.62
C TYR A 216 6.18 -5.52 -4.57
N LYS A 217 5.49 -5.55 -5.72
CA LYS A 217 4.11 -6.06 -5.84
C LYS A 217 4.05 -7.58 -5.93
N TRP A 218 5.15 -8.24 -6.33
CA TRP A 218 5.14 -9.66 -6.61
C TRP A 218 4.63 -10.53 -5.43
N PRO A 219 5.02 -10.32 -4.16
CA PRO A 219 4.50 -11.13 -3.05
C PRO A 219 2.98 -11.02 -2.88
N TYR A 220 2.38 -9.91 -3.28
CA TYR A 220 0.92 -9.71 -3.18
C TYR A 220 0.17 -10.42 -4.31
N ILE A 221 0.73 -10.48 -5.53
CA ILE A 221 0.07 -11.14 -6.65
C ILE A 221 0.14 -12.66 -6.57
N LEU A 222 1.09 -13.23 -5.82
CA LEU A 222 1.15 -14.69 -5.59
C LEU A 222 -0.18 -15.22 -5.03
N MET A 223 -0.84 -14.45 -4.17
CA MET A 223 -2.13 -14.83 -3.58
C MET A 223 -3.24 -14.81 -4.64
N ASP A 224 -3.28 -13.76 -5.46
CA ASP A 224 -4.24 -13.65 -6.57
C ASP A 224 -4.04 -14.80 -7.58
N GLN A 225 -2.78 -15.14 -7.89
CA GLN A 225 -2.42 -16.28 -8.76
C GLN A 225 -2.80 -17.63 -8.14
N ALA A 226 -2.61 -17.78 -6.82
CA ALA A 226 -2.96 -19.00 -6.11
C ALA A 226 -4.49 -19.23 -6.13
N TRP A 227 -5.28 -18.18 -5.93
CA TRP A 227 -6.74 -18.25 -6.08
C TRP A 227 -7.17 -18.55 -7.51
N ALA A 228 -6.54 -17.94 -8.52
CA ALA A 228 -6.85 -18.22 -9.92
C ALA A 228 -6.63 -19.70 -10.25
N ASN A 229 -5.49 -20.29 -9.83
CA ASN A 229 -5.22 -21.72 -10.01
C ASN A 229 -6.21 -22.61 -9.23
N TYR A 230 -6.57 -22.22 -8.01
CA TYR A 230 -7.59 -22.93 -7.23
C TYR A 230 -8.94 -22.98 -7.96
N TYR A 231 -9.39 -21.88 -8.56
CA TYR A 231 -10.63 -21.83 -9.33
C TYR A 231 -10.54 -22.62 -10.65
N LEU A 232 -9.36 -22.74 -11.23
CA LEU A 232 -9.07 -23.64 -12.34
C LEU A 232 -8.99 -25.11 -11.92
N LYS A 233 -9.15 -25.40 -10.63
CA LYS A 233 -9.00 -26.72 -10.00
C LYS A 233 -7.57 -27.29 -10.10
N ASP A 234 -6.58 -26.46 -10.42
CA ASP A 234 -5.17 -26.81 -10.31
C ASP A 234 -4.69 -26.58 -8.85
N TYR A 235 -5.16 -27.49 -7.98
CA TYR A 235 -4.85 -27.41 -6.54
C TYR A 235 -3.37 -27.64 -6.27
N ASN A 236 -2.68 -28.39 -7.10
CA ASN A 236 -1.24 -28.63 -6.99
C ASN A 236 -0.44 -27.33 -7.20
N ARG A 237 -0.83 -26.54 -8.19
CA ARG A 237 -0.21 -25.24 -8.44
C ARG A 237 -0.58 -24.23 -7.36
N ALA A 238 -1.82 -24.21 -6.91
CA ALA A 238 -2.27 -23.37 -5.80
C ALA A 238 -1.46 -23.65 -4.51
N LEU A 239 -1.23 -24.92 -4.16
CA LEU A 239 -0.37 -25.34 -3.04
C LEU A 239 1.06 -24.85 -3.21
N GLY A 240 1.65 -24.96 -4.39
CA GLY A 240 3.01 -24.49 -4.67
C GLY A 240 3.16 -22.98 -4.50
N LEU A 241 2.16 -22.21 -4.92
CA LEU A 241 2.14 -20.76 -4.74
C LEU A 241 1.99 -20.38 -3.26
N THR A 242 1.13 -21.07 -2.51
CA THR A 242 0.93 -20.80 -1.08
C THR A 242 2.14 -21.19 -0.24
N VAL A 243 2.82 -22.30 -0.55
CA VAL A 243 4.04 -22.71 0.18
C VAL A 243 5.18 -21.71 0.00
N THR A 244 5.21 -20.98 -1.11
CA THR A 244 6.21 -19.94 -1.37
C THR A 244 6.30 -18.90 -0.24
N TYR A 245 5.19 -18.60 0.44
CA TYR A 245 5.19 -17.67 1.59
C TYR A 245 5.95 -18.18 2.83
N LYS A 246 6.25 -19.48 2.89
CA LYS A 246 7.08 -20.06 3.96
C LYS A 246 8.58 -19.88 3.72
N ALA A 247 8.97 -19.41 2.52
CA ALA A 247 10.36 -19.16 2.18
C ALA A 247 10.96 -18.05 3.07
N PRO A 248 12.25 -18.16 3.48
CA PRO A 248 12.91 -17.16 4.32
C PRO A 248 12.83 -15.73 3.77
N LEU A 249 12.91 -15.57 2.44
CA LEU A 249 12.81 -14.27 1.76
C LEU A 249 11.47 -13.57 1.98
N LEU A 250 10.39 -14.32 2.16
CA LEU A 250 9.03 -13.81 2.31
C LEU A 250 8.52 -13.78 3.76
N GLN A 251 9.31 -14.18 4.74
CA GLN A 251 8.91 -14.18 6.16
C GLN A 251 8.49 -12.81 6.70
N SER A 252 8.98 -11.70 6.08
CA SER A 252 8.55 -10.35 6.45
C SER A 252 7.15 -9.99 5.97
N TYR A 253 6.57 -10.78 5.07
CA TYR A 253 5.21 -10.58 4.56
C TYR A 253 4.21 -11.39 5.39
N PHE A 254 3.03 -10.82 5.56
CA PHE A 254 1.99 -11.41 6.39
C PHE A 254 0.77 -11.77 5.53
N PHE A 255 0.58 -13.06 5.30
CA PHE A 255 -0.50 -13.59 4.47
C PHE A 255 -1.16 -14.81 5.15
N PRO A 256 -1.99 -14.62 6.18
CA PRO A 256 -2.71 -15.73 6.84
C PRO A 256 -3.68 -16.43 5.88
N GLU A 257 -4.13 -15.74 4.83
CA GLU A 257 -4.97 -16.28 3.77
C GLU A 257 -4.32 -17.43 3.01
N ALA A 258 -2.98 -17.46 2.92
CA ALA A 258 -2.26 -18.54 2.27
C ALA A 258 -2.48 -19.88 2.94
N GLU A 259 -2.56 -19.92 4.27
CA GLU A 259 -2.88 -21.15 5.01
C GLU A 259 -4.34 -21.60 4.76
N VAL A 260 -5.28 -20.65 4.64
CA VAL A 260 -6.68 -20.97 4.30
C VAL A 260 -6.77 -21.62 2.93
N LEU A 261 -6.12 -21.04 1.94
CA LEU A 261 -6.13 -21.57 0.58
C LEU A 261 -5.40 -22.92 0.47
N MET A 262 -4.32 -23.08 1.25
CA MET A 262 -3.60 -24.35 1.37
C MET A 262 -4.54 -25.45 1.95
N ALA A 263 -5.22 -25.16 3.04
CA ALA A 263 -6.17 -26.10 3.65
C ALA A 263 -7.33 -26.45 2.71
N LEU A 264 -7.89 -25.45 2.00
CA LEU A 264 -8.94 -25.66 0.99
C LEU A 264 -8.45 -26.49 -0.20
N SER A 265 -7.20 -26.31 -0.62
CA SER A 265 -6.64 -27.10 -1.72
C SER A 265 -6.47 -28.56 -1.33
N TYR A 266 -5.97 -28.87 -0.14
CA TYR A 266 -5.94 -30.22 0.39
C TYR A 266 -7.35 -30.81 0.55
N TYR A 267 -8.30 -30.03 1.06
CA TYR A 267 -9.70 -30.45 1.20
C TYR A 267 -10.30 -30.89 -0.14
N ASN A 268 -10.08 -30.10 -1.21
CA ASN A 268 -10.59 -30.44 -2.54
C ASN A 268 -9.87 -31.61 -3.22
N LEU A 269 -8.66 -31.93 -2.78
CA LEU A 269 -7.96 -33.16 -3.14
C LEU A 269 -8.41 -34.37 -2.29
N CYS A 270 -9.37 -34.19 -1.39
CA CYS A 270 -9.79 -35.20 -0.40
C CYS A 270 -8.64 -35.71 0.50
N LEU A 271 -7.61 -34.89 0.70
CA LEU A 271 -6.48 -35.11 1.60
C LEU A 271 -6.80 -34.48 2.97
N TRP A 272 -7.84 -35.03 3.62
CA TRP A 272 -8.46 -34.39 4.79
C TRP A 272 -7.55 -34.33 6.01
N ASP A 273 -6.65 -35.29 6.18
CA ASP A 273 -5.65 -35.26 7.26
C ASP A 273 -4.63 -34.14 7.08
N ASP A 274 -4.19 -33.91 5.84
CA ASP A 274 -3.25 -32.83 5.54
C ASP A 274 -3.95 -31.46 5.67
N SER A 275 -5.19 -31.37 5.23
CA SER A 275 -6.02 -30.18 5.46
C SER A 275 -6.19 -29.87 6.96
N MET A 276 -6.47 -30.89 7.79
CA MET A 276 -6.60 -30.74 9.24
C MET A 276 -5.30 -30.25 9.90
N LYS A 277 -4.16 -30.80 9.49
CA LYS A 277 -2.84 -30.34 9.97
C LYS A 277 -2.62 -28.86 9.70
N VAL A 278 -3.00 -28.37 8.52
CA VAL A 278 -2.89 -26.94 8.18
C VAL A 278 -3.81 -26.10 9.07
N VAL A 279 -5.04 -26.57 9.32
CA VAL A 279 -5.99 -25.87 10.20
C VAL A 279 -5.47 -25.79 11.64
N ASP A 280 -4.96 -26.88 12.19
CA ASP A 280 -4.41 -26.89 13.55
C ASP A 280 -3.17 -26.00 13.64
N HIS A 281 -2.24 -26.10 12.66
CA HIS A 281 -1.07 -25.21 12.57
C HIS A 281 -1.44 -23.73 12.50
N PHE A 282 -2.53 -23.38 11.79
CA PHE A 282 -3.01 -22.01 11.73
C PHE A 282 -3.31 -21.46 13.13
N TYR A 283 -4.04 -22.20 13.95
CA TYR A 283 -4.35 -21.75 15.31
C TYR A 283 -3.11 -21.65 16.19
N ASP A 284 -2.20 -22.62 16.11
CA ASP A 284 -0.97 -22.62 16.89
C ASP A 284 -0.06 -21.41 16.55
N VAL A 285 -0.05 -20.97 15.29
CA VAL A 285 0.81 -19.89 14.84
C VAL A 285 0.14 -18.51 14.95
N TYR A 286 -1.13 -18.38 14.54
CA TYR A 286 -1.75 -17.07 14.38
C TYR A 286 -2.50 -16.58 15.63
N GLN A 287 -2.95 -17.46 16.49
CA GLN A 287 -3.61 -17.05 17.75
C GLN A 287 -2.63 -16.29 18.67
N PRO A 288 -1.41 -16.77 18.95
CA PRO A 288 -0.42 -15.99 19.71
C PRO A 288 -0.04 -14.66 19.04
N LYS A 289 0.05 -14.64 17.70
CA LYS A 289 0.33 -13.40 16.95
C LYS A 289 -0.78 -12.37 17.14
N ALA A 290 -2.04 -12.77 17.04
CA ALA A 290 -3.19 -11.89 17.27
C ALA A 290 -3.17 -11.33 18.69
N GLN A 291 -2.85 -12.15 19.69
CA GLN A 291 -2.75 -11.70 21.08
C GLN A 291 -1.60 -10.69 21.26
N ALA A 292 -0.42 -10.96 20.72
CA ALA A 292 0.70 -10.03 20.77
C ALA A 292 0.38 -8.65 20.15
N LEU A 293 -0.37 -8.64 19.04
CA LEU A 293 -0.83 -7.40 18.40
C LEU A 293 -1.85 -6.65 19.28
N LYS A 294 -2.79 -7.35 19.89
CA LYS A 294 -3.77 -6.75 20.82
C LYS A 294 -3.07 -6.14 22.03
N ASP A 295 -2.08 -6.84 22.59
CA ASP A 295 -1.34 -6.39 23.76
C ASP A 295 -0.54 -5.11 23.48
N ILE A 296 0.17 -5.05 22.35
CA ILE A 296 0.94 -3.85 21.99
C ILE A 296 0.03 -2.66 21.69
N LEU A 297 -1.11 -2.87 21.03
CA LEU A 297 -2.11 -1.82 20.83
C LEU A 297 -2.72 -1.35 22.13
N GLY A 298 -3.09 -2.27 23.02
CA GLY A 298 -3.71 -1.99 24.31
C GLY A 298 -2.78 -1.17 25.20
N LYS A 299 -1.54 -1.62 25.36
CA LYS A 299 -0.50 -0.93 26.17
C LYS A 299 -0.19 0.47 25.69
N ASN A 300 -0.30 0.72 24.37
CA ASN A 300 0.10 1.99 23.75
C ASN A 300 -1.09 2.75 23.14
N LYS A 301 -2.32 2.49 23.63
CA LYS A 301 -3.55 3.10 23.11
C LYS A 301 -3.50 4.63 23.15
N ALA A 302 -3.06 5.20 24.27
CA ALA A 302 -3.02 6.64 24.50
C ALA A 302 -1.81 7.35 23.83
N SER A 303 -0.77 6.62 23.45
CA SER A 303 0.42 7.24 22.86
C SER A 303 0.15 7.76 21.45
N HIS A 304 0.62 8.98 21.16
CA HIS A 304 0.56 9.62 19.84
C HIS A 304 1.84 9.43 19.01
N THR A 305 2.91 8.89 19.59
CA THR A 305 4.23 8.77 18.94
C THR A 305 4.84 7.38 19.00
N TYR A 306 4.44 6.52 19.94
CA TYR A 306 5.10 5.24 20.25
C TYR A 306 5.50 4.40 19.03
N PHE A 307 4.60 4.20 18.07
CA PHE A 307 4.90 3.38 16.89
C PHE A 307 5.84 4.10 15.91
N LEU A 308 5.78 5.43 15.86
CA LEU A 308 6.75 6.23 15.11
C LEU A 308 8.12 6.19 15.76
N ASP A 309 8.17 6.21 17.10
CA ASP A 309 9.42 6.12 17.87
C ASP A 309 10.08 4.75 17.65
N LEU A 310 9.30 3.66 17.60
CA LEU A 310 9.80 2.34 17.20
C LEU A 310 10.38 2.29 15.79
N TYR A 311 9.83 3.11 14.88
CA TYR A 311 10.40 3.24 13.55
C TYR A 311 11.81 3.83 13.56
N TYR A 312 12.05 4.83 14.43
CA TYR A 312 13.36 5.50 14.59
C TYR A 312 14.26 4.83 15.63
N ALA A 313 13.76 3.82 16.34
CA ALA A 313 14.52 3.10 17.35
C ALA A 313 15.82 2.50 16.78
N ASP A 314 16.83 2.40 17.61
CA ASP A 314 18.08 1.73 17.30
C ASP A 314 17.91 0.24 17.05
N THR A 315 18.99 -0.42 16.62
CA THR A 315 18.96 -1.84 16.29
C THR A 315 18.67 -2.68 17.54
N GLU A 316 19.24 -2.34 18.67
CA GLU A 316 19.07 -3.06 19.94
C GLU A 316 17.60 -3.02 20.42
N THR A 317 16.99 -1.85 20.44
CA THR A 317 15.57 -1.69 20.79
C THR A 317 14.66 -2.50 19.85
N ARG A 318 14.98 -2.52 18.54
CA ARG A 318 14.20 -3.29 17.56
C ARG A 318 14.40 -4.80 17.69
N GLU A 319 15.60 -5.25 18.03
CA GLU A 319 15.89 -6.69 18.23
C GLU A 319 15.16 -7.25 19.45
N ASN A 320 14.91 -6.42 20.47
CA ASN A 320 14.14 -6.80 21.66
C ASN A 320 12.62 -6.86 21.44
N LEU A 321 12.12 -6.40 20.26
CA LEU A 321 10.71 -6.57 19.91
C LEU A 321 10.41 -8.02 19.52
N ASN A 322 9.16 -8.44 19.78
CA ASN A 322 8.64 -9.67 19.21
C ASN A 322 8.93 -9.72 17.70
N PRO A 323 9.56 -10.79 17.17
CA PRO A 323 9.97 -10.87 15.76
C PRO A 323 8.82 -10.60 14.77
N PHE A 324 7.61 -11.04 15.11
CA PHE A 324 6.43 -10.79 14.28
C PHE A 324 6.07 -9.29 14.22
N ILE A 325 6.09 -8.57 15.34
CA ILE A 325 5.84 -7.12 15.40
C ILE A 325 6.92 -6.37 14.61
N ARG A 326 8.17 -6.76 14.76
CA ARG A 326 9.29 -6.20 13.98
C ARG A 326 9.09 -6.36 12.47
N ASN A 327 8.63 -7.54 12.03
CA ASN A 327 8.33 -7.78 10.62
C ASN A 327 7.18 -6.93 10.10
N LEU A 328 6.11 -6.74 10.88
CA LEU A 328 4.99 -5.85 10.53
C LEU A 328 5.43 -4.39 10.39
N ILE A 329 6.25 -3.88 11.30
CA ILE A 329 6.82 -2.54 11.19
C ILE A 329 7.66 -2.43 9.91
N THR A 330 8.47 -3.44 9.62
CA THR A 330 9.28 -3.48 8.39
C THR A 330 8.42 -3.50 7.13
N GLN A 331 7.31 -4.23 7.13
CA GLN A 331 6.36 -4.26 6.01
C GLN A 331 5.67 -2.90 5.83
N THR A 332 5.24 -2.24 6.90
CA THR A 332 4.64 -0.90 6.86
C THR A 332 5.59 0.14 6.24
N ARG A 333 6.91 0.02 6.51
CA ARG A 333 7.96 0.86 5.90
C ARG A 333 8.01 0.80 4.38
N LYS A 334 7.53 -0.28 3.77
CA LYS A 334 7.53 -0.45 2.31
C LYS A 334 6.33 0.22 1.64
N GLN A 335 5.35 0.71 2.39
CA GLN A 335 4.14 1.32 1.83
C GLN A 335 4.39 2.75 1.36
N VAL A 336 3.87 3.09 0.17
CA VAL A 336 4.07 4.41 -0.45
C VAL A 336 3.51 5.53 0.42
N LYS A 337 2.28 5.38 0.92
CA LYS A 337 1.63 6.39 1.77
C LYS A 337 2.43 6.69 3.04
N PHE A 338 2.93 5.67 3.70
CA PHE A 338 3.78 5.81 4.88
C PHE A 338 5.05 6.62 4.56
N ASN A 339 5.71 6.31 3.44
CA ASN A 339 6.93 7.01 3.02
C ASN A 339 6.68 8.46 2.62
N LEU A 340 5.51 8.79 2.05
CA LEU A 340 5.14 10.17 1.76
C LEU A 340 4.95 10.98 3.04
N ASP A 341 4.23 10.44 4.02
CA ASP A 341 4.04 11.11 5.32
C ASP A 341 5.37 11.26 6.08
N LEU A 342 6.29 10.28 6.01
CA LEU A 342 7.64 10.40 6.57
C LEU A 342 8.48 11.47 5.88
N ALA A 343 8.41 11.57 4.56
CA ALA A 343 9.10 12.62 3.81
C ALA A 343 8.59 14.01 4.21
N SER A 344 7.27 14.15 4.36
CA SER A 344 6.64 15.38 4.85
C SER A 344 7.10 15.72 6.28
N LEU A 345 7.15 14.73 7.18
CA LEU A 345 7.66 14.93 8.56
C LEU A 345 9.12 15.38 8.57
N LYS A 346 9.95 14.76 7.73
CA LYS A 346 11.36 15.14 7.61
C LYS A 346 11.51 16.57 7.11
N ALA A 347 10.79 16.93 6.04
CA ALA A 347 10.83 18.28 5.48
C ALA A 347 10.39 19.34 6.51
N ALA A 348 9.32 19.08 7.27
CA ALA A 348 8.89 19.98 8.35
C ALA A 348 9.94 20.13 9.45
N LYS A 349 10.63 19.05 9.85
CA LYS A 349 11.73 19.10 10.82
C LYS A 349 12.94 19.86 10.29
N ASP A 350 13.29 19.68 9.02
CA ASP A 350 14.39 20.39 8.37
C ASP A 350 14.09 21.90 8.32
N GLU A 351 12.85 22.30 7.97
CA GLU A 351 12.39 23.70 7.99
C GLU A 351 12.44 24.30 9.41
N LEU A 352 12.00 23.56 10.43
CA LEU A 352 12.14 24.00 11.82
C LEU A 352 13.61 24.24 12.21
N GLY A 353 14.50 23.39 11.71
CA GLY A 353 15.94 23.56 11.88
C GLY A 353 16.46 24.84 11.23
N LEU A 354 15.91 25.26 10.08
CA LEU A 354 16.26 26.52 9.43
C LEU A 354 15.76 27.72 10.25
N LEU A 355 14.50 27.72 10.70
CA LEU A 355 13.95 28.78 11.54
C LEU A 355 14.76 28.98 12.84
N LYS A 356 15.12 27.90 13.51
CA LYS A 356 15.91 27.93 14.72
C LYS A 356 17.30 28.54 14.56
N ARG A 357 17.87 28.53 13.37
CA ARG A 357 19.19 29.10 13.06
C ARG A 357 19.15 30.58 12.71
N LEU A 358 17.96 31.20 12.58
CA LEU A 358 17.85 32.64 12.35
C LEU A 358 18.49 33.42 13.51
N LYS A 359 19.38 34.36 13.14
CA LYS A 359 20.13 35.17 14.14
C LYS A 359 19.28 36.20 14.86
N ASN A 360 18.29 36.77 14.15
CA ASN A 360 17.42 37.83 14.69
C ASN A 360 16.02 37.28 14.85
N LYS A 361 15.74 36.73 16.02
CA LYS A 361 14.39 36.25 16.36
C LYS A 361 13.50 37.41 16.78
N ASN A 362 12.23 37.30 16.46
CA ASN A 362 11.16 38.20 16.80
C ASN A 362 9.85 37.43 17.00
N ASP A 363 8.81 38.08 17.48
CA ASP A 363 7.51 37.47 17.76
C ASP A 363 6.92 36.70 16.55
N PHE A 364 7.17 37.18 15.34
CA PHE A 364 6.72 36.53 14.12
C PHE A 364 7.43 35.17 13.88
N THR A 365 8.76 35.15 13.96
CA THR A 365 9.56 33.94 13.80
C THR A 365 9.33 32.93 14.90
N GLU A 366 9.08 33.38 16.13
CA GLU A 366 8.68 32.52 17.26
C GLU A 366 7.30 31.90 17.00
N GLY A 367 6.36 32.71 16.47
CA GLY A 367 5.06 32.22 16.01
C GLY A 367 5.16 31.15 14.91
N LEU A 368 6.06 31.32 13.92
CA LEU A 368 6.32 30.33 12.89
C LEU A 368 6.88 29.02 13.50
N GLU A 369 7.84 29.12 14.44
CA GLU A 369 8.41 27.95 15.12
C GLU A 369 7.33 27.19 15.92
N ALA A 370 6.45 27.88 16.64
CA ALA A 370 5.37 27.26 17.40
C ALA A 370 4.35 26.54 16.48
N ASN A 371 3.93 27.21 15.39
CA ASN A 371 3.01 26.63 14.41
C ASN A 371 3.61 25.40 13.73
N LEU A 372 4.89 25.48 13.36
CA LEU A 372 5.58 24.36 12.73
C LEU A 372 5.80 23.21 13.71
N GLY A 373 6.06 23.49 15.00
CA GLY A 373 6.08 22.50 16.06
C GLY A 373 4.76 21.73 16.18
N SER A 374 3.64 22.44 16.13
CA SER A 374 2.29 21.87 16.13
C SER A 374 2.06 21.01 14.89
N THR A 375 2.48 21.46 13.72
CA THR A 375 2.40 20.72 12.44
C THR A 375 3.20 19.42 12.51
N ILE A 376 4.43 19.46 13.03
CA ILE A 376 5.27 18.26 13.24
C ILE A 376 4.57 17.28 14.17
N GLY A 377 3.99 17.77 15.28
CA GLY A 377 3.20 16.96 16.22
C GLY A 377 2.02 16.28 15.52
N PHE A 378 1.28 17.02 14.69
CA PHE A 378 0.16 16.48 13.91
C PHE A 378 0.59 15.40 12.91
N ILE A 379 1.65 15.65 12.12
CA ILE A 379 2.15 14.67 11.16
C ILE A 379 2.65 13.40 11.88
N SER A 380 3.34 13.56 13.01
CA SER A 380 3.80 12.44 13.83
C SER A 380 2.64 11.59 14.35
N ALA A 381 1.59 12.23 14.86
CA ALA A 381 0.37 11.56 15.33
C ALA A 381 -0.36 10.86 14.17
N LYS A 382 -0.43 11.47 12.99
CA LYS A 382 -1.02 10.88 11.75
C LYS A 382 -0.29 9.60 11.35
N ILE A 383 1.04 9.61 11.32
CA ILE A 383 1.86 8.42 11.01
C ILE A 383 1.63 7.33 12.07
N ASN A 384 1.66 7.71 13.34
CA ASN A 384 1.42 6.78 14.44
C ASN A 384 0.03 6.14 14.36
N PHE A 385 -1.00 6.92 14.04
CA PHE A 385 -2.36 6.42 13.82
C PHE A 385 -2.42 5.46 12.60
N TYR A 386 -1.70 5.78 11.53
CA TYR A 386 -1.62 4.93 10.36
C TYR A 386 -1.06 3.54 10.73
N ILE A 387 0.03 3.47 11.50
CA ILE A 387 0.60 2.18 11.94
C ILE A 387 -0.40 1.43 12.84
N LYS A 388 -1.07 2.12 13.77
CA LYS A 388 -2.12 1.51 14.61
C LYS A 388 -3.23 0.89 13.76
N LYS A 389 -3.68 1.60 12.74
CA LYS A 389 -4.71 1.12 11.80
C LYS A 389 -4.25 -0.13 11.05
N GLU A 390 -3.02 -0.17 10.57
CA GLU A 390 -2.45 -1.34 9.91
C GLU A 390 -2.42 -2.55 10.85
N ILE A 391 -1.94 -2.37 12.09
CA ILE A 391 -1.95 -3.44 13.10
C ILE A 391 -3.37 -3.94 13.35
N PHE A 392 -4.35 -3.05 13.47
CA PHE A 392 -5.75 -3.42 13.64
C PHE A 392 -6.30 -4.20 12.43
N THR A 393 -5.90 -3.81 11.23
CA THR A 393 -6.26 -4.53 10.00
C THR A 393 -5.71 -5.96 10.04
N PHE A 394 -4.45 -6.15 10.45
CA PHE A 394 -3.88 -7.50 10.60
C PHE A 394 -4.63 -8.36 11.63
N ILE A 395 -5.04 -7.78 12.75
CA ILE A 395 -5.86 -8.50 13.74
C ILE A 395 -7.17 -8.96 13.11
N ASN A 396 -7.84 -8.08 12.35
CA ASN A 396 -9.10 -8.40 11.68
C ASN A 396 -8.93 -9.48 10.62
N GLU A 397 -7.84 -9.46 9.86
CA GLU A 397 -7.52 -10.51 8.89
C GLU A 397 -7.32 -11.88 9.59
N ILE A 398 -6.56 -11.93 10.69
CA ILE A 398 -6.41 -13.17 11.45
C ILE A 398 -7.79 -13.66 11.92
N HIS A 399 -8.65 -12.79 12.44
CA HIS A 399 -9.98 -13.18 12.89
C HIS A 399 -10.86 -13.70 11.75
N LYS A 400 -10.86 -13.00 10.61
CA LYS A 400 -11.60 -13.42 9.41
C LYS A 400 -11.17 -14.82 8.98
N HIS A 401 -9.87 -15.05 8.86
CA HIS A 401 -9.35 -16.33 8.43
C HIS A 401 -9.48 -17.43 9.48
N SER A 402 -9.42 -17.08 10.77
CA SER A 402 -9.74 -18.00 11.88
C SER A 402 -11.17 -18.54 11.76
N PHE A 403 -12.13 -17.67 11.41
CA PHE A 403 -13.52 -18.10 11.18
C PHE A 403 -13.63 -19.06 9.97
N SER A 404 -12.92 -18.75 8.88
CA SER A 404 -12.87 -19.63 7.71
C SER A 404 -12.27 -21.01 8.06
N MET A 405 -11.18 -21.02 8.83
CA MET A 405 -10.55 -22.25 9.31
C MET A 405 -11.47 -23.06 10.26
N PHE A 406 -12.24 -22.36 11.10
CA PHE A 406 -13.21 -23.02 11.97
C PHE A 406 -14.30 -23.76 11.17
N ASN A 407 -14.88 -23.10 10.18
CA ASN A 407 -15.88 -23.72 9.31
C ASN A 407 -15.30 -24.92 8.56
N LEU A 408 -14.10 -24.78 8.02
CA LEU A 408 -13.42 -25.89 7.34
C LEU A 408 -13.14 -27.06 8.30
N LYS A 409 -12.75 -26.77 9.56
CA LYS A 409 -12.55 -27.81 10.59
C LYS A 409 -13.82 -28.61 10.84
N LEU A 410 -14.98 -27.95 10.92
CA LEU A 410 -16.27 -28.64 11.09
C LEU A 410 -16.60 -29.58 9.92
N GLU A 411 -16.36 -29.10 8.68
CA GLU A 411 -16.55 -29.90 7.48
C GLU A 411 -15.60 -31.10 7.44
N LEU A 412 -14.32 -30.90 7.78
CA LEU A 412 -13.32 -31.97 7.86
C LEU A 412 -13.71 -33.04 8.90
N LEU A 413 -14.17 -32.61 10.06
CA LEU A 413 -14.64 -33.55 11.09
C LEU A 413 -15.84 -34.36 10.61
N SER A 414 -16.78 -33.74 9.89
CA SER A 414 -17.91 -34.47 9.28
C SER A 414 -17.42 -35.47 8.23
N LYS A 415 -16.48 -35.10 7.36
CA LYS A 415 -15.90 -36.04 6.39
C LYS A 415 -15.18 -37.23 7.04
N LYS A 416 -14.38 -36.96 8.07
CA LYS A 416 -13.68 -38.01 8.82
C LYS A 416 -14.65 -38.93 9.53
N ARG A 417 -15.74 -38.42 10.13
CA ARG A 417 -16.80 -39.23 10.70
C ARG A 417 -17.38 -40.17 9.64
N ASP A 418 -17.72 -39.65 8.47
CA ASP A 418 -18.32 -40.44 7.38
C ASP A 418 -17.33 -41.50 6.86
N GLU A 419 -16.02 -41.22 6.84
CA GLU A 419 -14.98 -42.23 6.55
C GLU A 419 -14.98 -43.36 7.59
N ILE A 420 -14.98 -43.01 8.86
CA ILE A 420 -14.96 -44.01 9.95
C ILE A 420 -16.21 -44.93 9.87
N TYR A 421 -17.39 -44.37 9.61
CA TYR A 421 -18.61 -45.13 9.46
C TYR A 421 -18.59 -46.02 8.20
N ASN A 422 -17.94 -45.59 7.13
CA ASN A 422 -17.84 -46.32 5.88
C ASN A 422 -16.59 -47.22 5.80
N ALA A 423 -15.58 -47.00 6.66
CA ALA A 423 -14.30 -47.74 6.67
C ALA A 423 -14.39 -49.19 7.18
N LYS A 424 -15.56 -49.67 7.61
CA LYS A 424 -15.77 -51.09 7.87
C LYS A 424 -15.54 -52.00 6.65
N ALA A 425 -15.15 -51.43 5.49
CA ALA A 425 -15.07 -52.16 4.24
C ALA A 425 -13.72 -52.05 3.44
N LEU A 426 -12.77 -51.22 3.80
CA LEU A 426 -11.57 -51.01 2.92
C LEU A 426 -10.29 -50.83 3.75
N ALA A 427 -9.33 -51.77 3.56
CA ALA A 427 -7.96 -51.61 4.00
C ALA A 427 -7.28 -50.45 3.23
N GLU A 428 -6.54 -49.60 3.96
CA GLU A 428 -5.82 -48.45 3.39
C GLU A 428 -4.76 -48.94 2.41
N ALA A 429 -4.85 -48.45 1.15
CA ALA A 429 -3.72 -48.50 0.24
C ALA A 429 -2.67 -47.44 0.67
N PRO A 430 -1.39 -47.80 0.68
CA PRO A 430 -0.35 -46.82 1.01
C PRO A 430 -0.42 -45.61 0.09
N ARG A 431 -0.40 -44.42 0.71
CA ARG A 431 -0.41 -43.12 -0.04
C ARG A 431 0.79 -43.07 -0.98
N GLN A 432 0.55 -43.13 -2.27
CA GLN A 432 1.58 -42.84 -3.26
C GLN A 432 1.79 -41.32 -3.33
N ARG A 433 3.04 -40.89 -3.13
CA ARG A 433 3.43 -39.52 -3.50
C ARG A 433 3.17 -39.34 -4.99
N GLY A 434 2.63 -38.15 -5.35
CA GLY A 434 2.26 -37.87 -6.73
C GLY A 434 3.44 -37.94 -7.68
N SER A 435 3.14 -38.25 -8.95
CA SER A 435 4.09 -38.21 -10.04
C SER A 435 3.91 -36.89 -10.82
N ASP A 436 4.89 -36.56 -11.66
CA ASP A 436 4.84 -35.43 -12.59
C ASP A 436 3.64 -35.45 -13.55
N SER A 437 3.00 -36.63 -13.73
CA SER A 437 1.76 -36.79 -14.51
C SER A 437 0.56 -36.01 -13.94
N ASN A 438 0.61 -35.61 -12.66
CA ASN A 438 -0.46 -34.84 -12.00
C ASN A 438 -0.22 -33.32 -12.03
N VAL A 439 0.79 -32.85 -12.76
CA VAL A 439 1.17 -31.43 -12.85
C VAL A 439 0.94 -30.92 -14.26
N ASN A 440 0.09 -29.89 -14.39
CA ASN A 440 -0.05 -29.16 -15.65
C ASN A 440 1.23 -28.35 -15.91
N ARG A 441 1.97 -28.68 -16.96
CA ARG A 441 3.21 -27.98 -17.32
C ARG A 441 3.24 -27.60 -18.81
N LYS A 442 3.89 -26.46 -19.08
CA LYS A 442 4.24 -26.06 -20.46
C LYS A 442 5.45 -26.89 -20.94
N SER A 443 5.69 -26.95 -22.25
CA SER A 443 6.77 -27.75 -22.85
C SER A 443 8.19 -27.38 -22.40
N ASN A 444 8.37 -26.15 -21.89
CA ASN A 444 9.63 -25.62 -21.39
C ASN A 444 9.76 -25.67 -19.86
N GLN A 445 8.83 -26.32 -19.17
CA GLN A 445 8.84 -26.46 -17.71
C GLN A 445 9.25 -27.88 -17.32
N TYR A 446 10.13 -27.98 -16.32
CA TYR A 446 10.55 -29.24 -15.70
C TYR A 446 9.98 -29.31 -14.30
N PHE A 447 9.53 -30.50 -13.89
CA PHE A 447 9.02 -30.72 -12.56
C PHE A 447 10.11 -31.30 -11.65
N PHE A 448 10.28 -30.68 -10.49
CA PHE A 448 11.06 -31.21 -9.38
C PHE A 448 10.17 -31.29 -8.15
N ASP A 449 10.19 -32.43 -7.47
CA ASP A 449 9.38 -32.63 -6.26
C ASP A 449 9.86 -31.69 -5.14
N PHE A 450 8.92 -30.98 -4.50
CA PHE A 450 9.25 -30.09 -3.40
C PHE A 450 9.64 -30.90 -2.14
N ASN A 451 10.91 -30.82 -1.76
CA ASN A 451 11.49 -31.55 -0.65
C ASN A 451 11.59 -30.74 0.67
N GLY A 452 11.01 -29.54 0.71
CA GLY A 452 11.07 -28.63 1.86
C GLY A 452 12.18 -27.58 1.77
N SER A 453 13.05 -27.64 0.76
CA SER A 453 14.09 -26.61 0.52
C SER A 453 13.55 -25.51 -0.39
N PHE A 454 13.94 -24.25 -0.12
CA PHE A 454 13.52 -23.10 -0.91
C PHE A 454 14.71 -22.54 -1.70
N TRP A 455 14.55 -22.45 -3.01
CA TRP A 455 15.51 -21.84 -3.93
C TRP A 455 14.97 -20.51 -4.45
N ALA A 456 15.79 -19.47 -4.46
CA ALA A 456 15.36 -18.11 -4.74
C ALA A 456 14.78 -17.91 -6.15
N ASP A 457 15.29 -18.63 -7.13
CA ASP A 457 14.87 -18.64 -8.53
C ASP A 457 13.59 -19.44 -8.77
N GLU A 458 13.28 -20.41 -7.89
CA GLU A 458 12.07 -21.24 -7.96
C GLU A 458 10.88 -20.66 -7.19
N LEU A 459 11.07 -19.58 -6.45
CA LEU A 459 9.98 -18.96 -5.71
C LEU A 459 8.84 -18.55 -6.65
N GLY A 460 7.63 -18.98 -6.31
CA GLY A 460 6.42 -18.79 -7.14
C GLY A 460 6.25 -19.81 -8.25
N ASP A 461 7.20 -20.75 -8.45
CA ASP A 461 7.11 -21.79 -9.48
C ASP A 461 6.85 -23.19 -8.91
N TYR A 462 6.81 -23.32 -7.57
CA TYR A 462 6.51 -24.60 -6.94
C TYR A 462 5.15 -25.14 -7.36
N SER A 463 5.09 -26.47 -7.47
CA SER A 463 3.85 -27.23 -7.65
C SER A 463 3.97 -28.55 -6.88
N PHE A 464 2.84 -29.05 -6.36
CA PHE A 464 2.78 -30.33 -5.65
C PHE A 464 2.22 -31.38 -6.61
N GLY A 465 2.89 -32.47 -6.81
CA GLY A 465 2.41 -33.57 -7.67
C GLY A 465 1.44 -34.53 -6.97
N LEU A 466 0.54 -34.03 -6.10
CA LEU A 466 -0.34 -34.86 -5.28
C LEU A 466 -1.47 -35.46 -6.10
N GLN A 467 -1.77 -36.73 -5.84
CA GLN A 467 -2.97 -37.37 -6.34
C GLN A 467 -4.19 -37.02 -5.49
N SER A 468 -5.33 -36.79 -6.13
CA SER A 468 -6.60 -36.68 -5.45
C SER A 468 -7.01 -38.05 -4.83
N SER A 469 -7.38 -38.02 -3.56
CA SER A 469 -7.98 -39.17 -2.87
C SER A 469 -9.51 -39.19 -2.97
N CYS A 470 -10.11 -38.27 -3.74
CA CYS A 470 -11.55 -38.23 -3.94
C CYS A 470 -12.02 -39.51 -4.69
N LYS A 471 -13.00 -40.20 -4.13
CA LYS A 471 -13.64 -41.33 -4.82
C LYS A 471 -14.46 -40.79 -5.99
N ASP A 472 -14.24 -41.30 -7.18
CA ASP A 472 -15.10 -41.02 -8.34
C ASP A 472 -16.52 -41.58 -8.07
N THR A 473 -17.42 -40.69 -7.63
CA THR A 473 -18.83 -41.04 -7.41
C THR A 473 -19.57 -41.41 -8.67
N THR A 474 -18.99 -41.20 -9.86
CA THR A 474 -19.57 -41.55 -11.17
C THR A 474 -19.50 -43.05 -11.49
N LYS A 475 -18.71 -43.86 -10.76
CA LYS A 475 -18.61 -45.32 -11.02
C LYS A 475 -19.59 -46.18 -10.21
N VAL A 476 -20.40 -45.59 -9.31
CA VAL A 476 -21.32 -46.37 -8.43
C VAL A 476 -22.76 -46.40 -8.97
N ALA A 477 -23.08 -45.63 -10.03
CA ALA A 477 -24.43 -45.60 -10.61
C ALA A 477 -24.70 -46.67 -11.69
N ASN A 478 -23.74 -47.56 -11.97
CA ASN A 478 -23.86 -48.62 -12.97
C ASN A 478 -23.46 -50.01 -12.36
N LYS A 479 -24.06 -50.40 -11.26
CA LYS A 479 -24.13 -51.81 -10.84
C LYS A 479 -25.51 -52.12 -10.30
#